data_21fe7c3613bdda8c5c2881912908cc42
#
_entry.id   21fe7c3613bdda8c5c2881912908cc42
#
_cell.length_a   1.000
_cell.length_b   1.000
_cell.length_c   1.000
_cell.angle_alpha   90.00
_cell.angle_beta   90.00
_cell.angle_gamma   90.00
#
_symmetry.space_group_name_H-M   'P 1'
#
loop_
_entity.id
_entity.type
_entity.pdbx_description
1 polymer ?
#
loop_
_entity_poly.entity_id
_entity_poly.type
_entity_poly.pdbx_seq_one_letter_code
_entity_poly.pdbx_strand_id
1 'polypeptide(L)'
;MFENLTKSISGAFSKIRGKKVLSDKDIEESLLTIKEALLSADVSLEAANKFLEEAKSRALGKNKLEGVDPSNQFIADVNDTLISMIGEGESGLKLEPIEKTTITLLFGLQGSGKTTTSAKLAKYYKEKRRVLLVGLDVHRPAAMEQLSVLAKEINIPCHIDTKEKKPYKILKKALAIAKKEQYNLILVDTAGRLEIDEEMMLELRRVVNTTNVTEKLLVVDSTAGQSVYDVAKSFQSNIGIDGGI
;
A
#
# COMPACT_ATOMS: atom_id res chain seq x y z
N MET A 1 -13.51 15.39 -5.45
CA MET A 1 -12.23 15.61 -4.76
C MET A 1 -11.10 15.87 -5.77
N PHE A 2 -10.78 14.96 -6.67
CA PHE A 2 -9.69 15.11 -7.66
C PHE A 2 -9.86 16.28 -8.64
N GLU A 3 -11.09 16.64 -9.04
CA GLU A 3 -11.30 17.78 -9.94
C GLU A 3 -10.83 19.12 -9.35
N ASN A 4 -11.04 19.33 -8.05
CA ASN A 4 -10.59 20.55 -7.36
C ASN A 4 -9.07 20.57 -7.23
N LEU A 5 -8.44 19.43 -6.90
CA LEU A 5 -6.99 19.29 -6.86
C LEU A 5 -6.38 19.59 -8.24
N THR A 6 -6.92 18.98 -9.31
CA THR A 6 -6.47 19.21 -10.68
C THR A 6 -6.61 20.68 -11.08
N LYS A 7 -7.73 21.32 -10.75
CA LYS A 7 -7.95 22.75 -11.05
C LYS A 7 -6.96 23.64 -10.30
N SER A 8 -6.70 23.37 -9.03
CA SER A 8 -5.77 24.17 -8.22
C SER A 8 -4.33 24.03 -8.71
N ILE A 9 -3.87 22.83 -9.02
CA ILE A 9 -2.53 22.57 -9.58
C ILE A 9 -2.42 23.22 -10.96
N SER A 10 -3.40 23.03 -11.83
CA SER A 10 -3.42 23.68 -13.17
C SER A 10 -3.44 25.21 -13.06
N GLY A 11 -4.14 25.75 -12.06
CA GLY A 11 -4.17 27.18 -11.75
C GLY A 11 -2.81 27.73 -11.31
N ALA A 12 -2.08 26.96 -10.47
CA ALA A 12 -0.72 27.31 -10.08
C ALA A 12 0.22 27.33 -11.30
N PHE A 13 0.12 26.34 -12.18
CA PHE A 13 0.92 26.29 -13.40
C PHE A 13 0.58 27.38 -14.40
N SER A 14 -0.70 27.77 -14.52
CA SER A 14 -1.12 28.84 -15.44
C SER A 14 -0.52 30.20 -15.09
N LYS A 15 -0.27 30.46 -13.80
CA LYS A 15 0.38 31.72 -13.33
C LYS A 15 1.85 31.84 -13.75
N ILE A 16 2.50 30.69 -13.96
CA ILE A 16 3.94 30.64 -14.33
C ILE A 16 4.13 30.50 -15.83
N ARG A 17 3.19 29.84 -16.49
CA ARG A 17 3.30 29.52 -17.93
C ARG A 17 3.58 30.74 -18.78
N GLY A 18 4.63 30.66 -19.60
CA GLY A 18 5.04 31.76 -20.51
C GLY A 18 5.92 32.83 -19.88
N LYS A 19 6.30 32.70 -18.61
CA LYS A 19 7.31 33.57 -17.99
C LYS A 19 8.70 33.17 -18.48
N LYS A 20 9.38 34.09 -19.20
CA LYS A 20 10.77 33.90 -19.68
C LYS A 20 11.79 33.78 -18.55
N VAL A 21 11.48 34.32 -17.39
CA VAL A 21 12.30 34.24 -16.17
C VAL A 21 11.38 33.94 -14.99
N LEU A 22 11.69 32.92 -14.23
CA LEU A 22 11.02 32.64 -12.95
C LEU A 22 11.89 33.19 -11.83
N SER A 23 11.31 34.02 -10.97
CA SER A 23 11.94 34.40 -9.72
C SER A 23 11.70 33.33 -8.65
N ASP A 24 12.59 33.29 -7.64
CA ASP A 24 12.42 32.41 -6.48
C ASP A 24 11.05 32.60 -5.82
N LYS A 25 10.56 33.87 -5.80
CA LYS A 25 9.23 34.20 -5.29
C LYS A 25 8.10 33.57 -6.10
N ASP A 26 8.19 33.55 -7.43
CA ASP A 26 7.20 32.91 -8.29
C ASP A 26 7.12 31.40 -8.02
N ILE A 27 8.28 30.77 -7.83
CA ILE A 27 8.41 29.34 -7.47
C ILE A 27 7.75 29.07 -6.12
N GLU A 28 8.12 29.84 -5.09
CA GLU A 28 7.59 29.67 -3.73
C GLU A 28 6.07 29.86 -3.66
N GLU A 29 5.53 30.91 -4.26
CA GLU A 29 4.08 31.17 -4.30
C GLU A 29 3.31 30.03 -5.00
N SER A 30 3.88 29.48 -6.06
CA SER A 30 3.24 28.37 -6.79
C SER A 30 3.30 27.06 -6.00
N LEU A 31 4.43 26.77 -5.36
CA LEU A 31 4.57 25.58 -4.50
C LEU A 31 3.66 25.64 -3.28
N LEU A 32 3.47 26.83 -2.69
CA LEU A 32 2.52 27.03 -1.59
C LEU A 32 1.07 26.77 -2.05
N THR A 33 0.69 27.27 -3.23
CA THR A 33 -0.65 27.00 -3.79
C THR A 33 -0.88 25.50 -4.02
N ILE A 34 0.15 24.77 -4.49
CA ILE A 34 0.06 23.32 -4.68
C ILE A 34 -0.03 22.61 -3.33
N LYS A 35 0.77 23.01 -2.32
CA LYS A 35 0.68 22.46 -0.96
C LYS A 35 -0.72 22.63 -0.38
N GLU A 36 -1.32 23.82 -0.48
CA GLU A 36 -2.68 24.09 -0.03
C GLU A 36 -3.71 23.18 -0.74
N ALA A 37 -3.51 22.97 -2.05
CA ALA A 37 -4.36 22.05 -2.81
C ALA A 37 -4.22 20.59 -2.34
N LEU A 38 -3.00 20.14 -2.01
CA LEU A 38 -2.75 18.81 -1.45
C LEU A 38 -3.42 18.65 -0.08
N LEU A 39 -3.29 19.64 0.80
CA LEU A 39 -3.96 19.63 2.12
C LEU A 39 -5.48 19.61 1.98
N SER A 40 -6.04 20.37 1.03
CA SER A 40 -7.49 20.38 0.74
C SER A 40 -7.99 19.05 0.14
N ALA A 41 -7.07 18.22 -0.37
CA ALA A 41 -7.35 16.87 -0.87
C ALA A 41 -7.02 15.78 0.17
N ASP A 42 -7.00 16.13 1.46
CA ASP A 42 -6.72 15.22 2.58
C ASP A 42 -5.31 14.58 2.59
N VAL A 43 -4.34 15.18 1.90
CA VAL A 43 -2.94 14.78 2.06
C VAL A 43 -2.42 15.25 3.41
N SER A 44 -1.70 14.39 4.14
CA SER A 44 -1.16 14.74 5.46
C SER A 44 -0.21 15.94 5.40
N LEU A 45 -0.18 16.75 6.47
CA LEU A 45 0.71 17.91 6.55
C LEU A 45 2.18 17.53 6.39
N GLU A 46 2.58 16.38 6.92
CA GLU A 46 3.95 15.85 6.81
C GLU A 46 4.30 15.55 5.34
N ALA A 47 3.43 14.87 4.61
CA ALA A 47 3.63 14.59 3.19
C ALA A 47 3.62 15.87 2.34
N ALA A 48 2.70 16.80 2.60
CA ALA A 48 2.64 18.08 1.90
C ALA A 48 3.88 18.95 2.15
N ASN A 49 4.45 18.94 3.37
CA ASN A 49 5.71 19.62 3.67
C ASN A 49 6.90 18.96 2.96
N LYS A 50 6.97 17.63 2.97
CA LYS A 50 8.02 16.91 2.26
C LYS A 50 7.99 17.19 0.76
N PHE A 51 6.80 17.21 0.15
CA PHE A 51 6.61 17.65 -1.23
C PHE A 51 7.19 19.04 -1.46
N LEU A 52 6.83 20.00 -0.60
CA LEU A 52 7.28 21.39 -0.75
C LEU A 52 8.81 21.49 -0.72
N GLU A 53 9.46 20.83 0.23
CA GLU A 53 10.92 20.81 0.38
C GLU A 53 11.61 20.18 -0.83
N GLU A 54 11.15 19.01 -1.28
CA GLU A 54 11.73 18.31 -2.42
C GLU A 54 11.52 19.09 -3.74
N ALA A 55 10.32 19.59 -3.99
CA ALA A 55 10.02 20.39 -5.19
C ALA A 55 10.81 21.69 -5.20
N LYS A 56 10.93 22.37 -4.06
CA LYS A 56 11.77 23.59 -3.92
C LYS A 56 13.23 23.29 -4.19
N SER A 57 13.77 22.22 -3.61
CA SER A 57 15.15 21.79 -3.83
C SER A 57 15.45 21.48 -5.29
N ARG A 58 14.52 20.83 -6.00
CA ARG A 58 14.65 20.54 -7.43
C ARG A 58 14.59 21.82 -8.28
N ALA A 59 13.63 22.70 -8.01
CA ALA A 59 13.42 23.92 -8.78
C ALA A 59 14.55 24.96 -8.59
N LEU A 60 15.11 25.08 -7.40
CA LEU A 60 16.17 26.05 -7.07
C LEU A 60 17.59 25.49 -7.21
N GLY A 61 17.76 24.17 -7.07
CA GLY A 61 19.07 23.51 -7.00
C GLY A 61 19.69 23.11 -8.32
N LYS A 62 18.97 23.25 -9.45
CA LYS A 62 19.48 22.81 -10.76
C LYS A 62 20.05 23.96 -11.59
N ASN A 63 21.18 23.68 -12.23
CA ASN A 63 21.63 24.46 -13.38
C ASN A 63 20.49 24.47 -14.42
N LYS A 64 20.07 25.68 -14.80
CA LYS A 64 19.05 25.86 -15.84
C LYS A 64 19.50 25.08 -17.08
N LEU A 65 18.68 24.16 -17.54
CA LEU A 65 18.97 23.45 -18.78
C LEU A 65 18.94 24.47 -19.94
N GLU A 66 20.07 24.59 -20.64
CA GLU A 66 20.14 25.48 -21.78
C GLU A 66 19.10 25.10 -22.85
N GLY A 67 18.31 26.05 -23.30
CA GLY A 67 17.29 25.84 -24.34
C GLY A 67 15.91 25.35 -23.84
N VAL A 68 15.71 25.16 -22.54
CA VAL A 68 14.41 24.77 -21.95
C VAL A 68 13.72 26.01 -21.34
N ASP A 69 12.44 26.18 -21.62
CA ASP A 69 11.62 27.22 -21.00
C ASP A 69 11.57 26.98 -19.46
N PRO A 70 11.93 27.97 -18.64
CA PRO A 70 11.95 27.82 -17.18
C PRO A 70 10.60 27.39 -16.58
N SER A 71 9.49 27.81 -17.19
CA SER A 71 8.15 27.41 -16.75
C SER A 71 7.89 25.94 -16.99
N ASN A 72 8.32 25.40 -18.13
CA ASN A 72 8.17 23.99 -18.46
C ASN A 72 9.07 23.12 -17.59
N GLN A 73 10.29 23.61 -17.30
CA GLN A 73 11.20 22.89 -16.39
C GLN A 73 10.62 22.80 -14.96
N PHE A 74 10.07 23.90 -14.45
CA PHE A 74 9.42 23.91 -13.14
C PHE A 74 8.23 22.95 -13.06
N ILE A 75 7.38 22.95 -14.11
CA ILE A 75 6.23 22.02 -14.19
C ILE A 75 6.71 20.57 -14.19
N ALA A 76 7.78 20.26 -14.92
CA ALA A 76 8.37 18.93 -14.94
C ALA A 76 8.94 18.54 -13.56
N ASP A 77 9.67 19.43 -12.89
CA ASP A 77 10.24 19.20 -11.55
C ASP A 77 9.13 18.93 -10.51
N VAL A 78 8.01 19.66 -10.57
CA VAL A 78 6.84 19.41 -9.72
C VAL A 78 6.20 18.06 -10.02
N ASN A 79 6.01 17.74 -11.31
CA ASN A 79 5.44 16.45 -11.73
C ASN A 79 6.32 15.28 -11.29
N ASP A 80 7.62 15.36 -11.50
CA ASP A 80 8.58 14.34 -11.09
C ASP A 80 8.60 14.16 -9.56
N THR A 81 8.45 15.27 -8.82
CA THR A 81 8.35 15.21 -7.35
C THR A 81 7.07 14.48 -6.93
N LEU A 82 5.92 14.79 -7.53
CA LEU A 82 4.66 14.09 -7.25
C LEU A 82 4.76 12.59 -7.58
N ILE A 83 5.33 12.25 -8.74
CA ILE A 83 5.54 10.85 -9.15
C ILE A 83 6.45 10.14 -8.15
N SER A 84 7.59 10.76 -7.76
CA SER A 84 8.52 10.15 -6.82
C SER A 84 7.90 9.92 -5.44
N MET A 85 6.97 10.78 -5.02
CA MET A 85 6.26 10.62 -3.73
C MET A 85 5.18 9.53 -3.76
N ILE A 86 4.50 9.36 -4.90
CA ILE A 86 3.54 8.26 -5.09
C ILE A 86 4.29 6.94 -5.20
N GLY A 87 5.54 6.98 -5.64
CA GLY A 87 6.40 5.84 -5.88
C GLY A 87 6.26 5.31 -7.31
N GLU A 88 7.37 4.95 -7.90
CA GLU A 88 7.41 4.12 -9.12
C GLU A 88 7.14 2.67 -8.71
N GLY A 89 5.95 2.40 -8.20
CA GLY A 89 5.62 1.10 -7.64
C GLY A 89 5.63 0.01 -8.70
N GLU A 90 6.41 -1.03 -8.48
CA GLU A 90 6.19 -2.29 -9.19
C GLU A 90 4.76 -2.76 -8.90
N SER A 91 3.96 -2.88 -9.94
CA SER A 91 2.59 -3.40 -9.81
C SER A 91 2.64 -4.93 -9.71
N GLY A 92 2.19 -5.49 -8.59
CA GLY A 92 2.07 -6.93 -8.38
C GLY A 92 2.81 -7.43 -7.16
N LEU A 93 2.64 -8.72 -6.86
CA LEU A 93 3.31 -9.36 -5.73
C LEU A 93 4.79 -9.61 -6.03
N LYS A 94 5.64 -9.51 -5.02
CA LYS A 94 7.05 -9.97 -5.06
C LYS A 94 7.07 -11.50 -5.07
N LEU A 95 7.02 -12.08 -6.27
CA LEU A 95 7.00 -13.52 -6.42
C LEU A 95 8.41 -14.11 -6.35
N GLU A 96 8.60 -15.10 -5.50
CA GLU A 96 9.78 -15.97 -5.55
C GLU A 96 9.82 -16.79 -6.84
N PRO A 97 10.98 -17.34 -7.23
CA PRO A 97 11.05 -18.33 -8.29
C PRO A 97 10.03 -19.46 -8.11
N ILE A 98 9.57 -20.07 -9.20
CA ILE A 98 8.43 -21.03 -9.17
C ILE A 98 8.68 -22.26 -8.30
N GLU A 99 9.96 -22.60 -8.08
CA GLU A 99 10.43 -23.71 -7.24
C GLU A 99 10.38 -23.36 -5.74
N LYS A 100 10.24 -22.08 -5.41
CA LYS A 100 10.12 -21.58 -4.04
C LYS A 100 8.70 -21.14 -3.74
N THR A 101 8.35 -21.21 -2.48
CA THR A 101 7.04 -20.76 -2.03
C THR A 101 7.06 -19.28 -1.67
N THR A 102 6.25 -18.49 -2.35
CA THR A 102 5.94 -17.11 -1.98
C THR A 102 4.89 -17.11 -0.88
N ILE A 103 5.12 -16.36 0.18
CA ILE A 103 4.17 -16.19 1.29
C ILE A 103 3.86 -14.71 1.42
N THR A 104 2.63 -14.32 1.06
CA THR A 104 2.15 -12.94 1.17
C THR A 104 1.15 -12.84 2.32
N LEU A 105 1.44 -11.97 3.27
CA LEU A 105 0.60 -11.69 4.43
C LEU A 105 -0.22 -10.42 4.19
N LEU A 106 -1.55 -10.53 4.24
CA LEU A 106 -2.46 -9.38 4.15
C LEU A 106 -2.95 -9.03 5.56
N PHE A 107 -2.74 -7.78 5.96
CA PHE A 107 -3.16 -7.26 7.27
C PHE A 107 -3.71 -5.84 7.14
N GLY A 108 -4.31 -5.30 8.20
CA GLY A 108 -4.95 -3.99 8.23
C GLY A 108 -6.15 -3.97 9.16
N LEU A 109 -6.82 -2.83 9.26
CA LEU A 109 -7.97 -2.64 10.13
C LEU A 109 -9.19 -3.47 9.70
N GLN A 110 -10.17 -3.59 10.57
CA GLN A 110 -11.45 -4.23 10.25
C GLN A 110 -12.16 -3.44 9.14
N GLY A 111 -12.76 -4.15 8.20
CA GLY A 111 -13.48 -3.53 7.09
C GLY A 111 -12.61 -3.08 5.91
N SER A 112 -11.27 -3.10 6.02
CA SER A 112 -10.38 -2.65 4.94
C SER A 112 -10.38 -3.54 3.68
N GLY A 113 -11.09 -4.65 3.66
CA GLY A 113 -11.22 -5.51 2.48
C GLY A 113 -10.17 -6.62 2.35
N LYS A 114 -9.44 -6.98 3.42
CA LYS A 114 -8.39 -8.04 3.40
C LYS A 114 -8.85 -9.35 2.78
N THR A 115 -9.95 -9.91 3.29
CA THR A 115 -10.51 -11.19 2.83
C THR A 115 -10.88 -11.14 1.35
N THR A 116 -11.53 -10.06 0.92
CA THR A 116 -11.89 -9.86 -0.50
C THR A 116 -10.66 -9.68 -1.38
N THR A 117 -9.66 -8.93 -0.91
CA THR A 117 -8.39 -8.70 -1.62
C THR A 117 -7.60 -10.00 -1.73
N SER A 118 -7.54 -10.81 -0.66
CA SER A 118 -6.92 -12.14 -0.70
C SER A 118 -7.54 -13.03 -1.78
N ALA A 119 -8.87 -13.07 -1.87
CA ALA A 119 -9.57 -13.85 -2.90
C ALA A 119 -9.33 -13.28 -4.32
N LYS A 120 -9.32 -11.96 -4.49
CA LYS A 120 -9.02 -11.32 -5.79
C LYS A 120 -7.60 -11.61 -6.25
N LEU A 121 -6.61 -11.49 -5.38
CA LEU A 121 -5.22 -11.84 -5.68
C LEU A 121 -5.08 -13.32 -6.02
N ALA A 122 -5.73 -14.20 -5.25
CA ALA A 122 -5.75 -15.63 -5.52
C ALA A 122 -6.29 -15.93 -6.93
N LYS A 123 -7.42 -15.30 -7.30
CA LYS A 123 -8.02 -15.43 -8.64
C LYS A 123 -7.08 -14.93 -9.74
N TYR A 124 -6.38 -13.82 -9.49
CA TYR A 124 -5.46 -13.23 -10.47
C TYR A 124 -4.25 -14.12 -10.74
N TYR A 125 -3.71 -14.76 -9.69
CA TYR A 125 -2.48 -15.57 -9.81
C TYR A 125 -2.72 -17.06 -10.08
N LYS A 126 -3.94 -17.58 -10.01
CA LYS A 126 -4.22 -19.02 -10.12
C LYS A 126 -3.75 -19.68 -11.41
N GLU A 127 -3.70 -18.92 -12.52
CA GLU A 127 -3.22 -19.44 -13.81
C GLU A 127 -1.68 -19.48 -13.89
N LYS A 128 -1.00 -18.75 -13.00
CA LYS A 128 0.47 -18.62 -12.99
C LYS A 128 1.11 -19.37 -11.83
N ARG A 129 0.34 -19.63 -10.75
CA ARG A 129 0.81 -20.20 -9.48
C ARG A 129 -0.19 -21.20 -8.91
N ARG A 130 0.33 -22.19 -8.20
CA ARG A 130 -0.51 -23.05 -7.35
C ARG A 130 -0.79 -22.33 -6.03
N VAL A 131 -1.96 -21.72 -5.94
CA VAL A 131 -2.34 -20.84 -4.85
C VAL A 131 -3.02 -21.61 -3.72
N LEU A 132 -2.67 -21.29 -2.47
CA LEU A 132 -3.38 -21.69 -1.26
C LEU A 132 -3.82 -20.42 -0.52
N LEU A 133 -5.12 -20.30 -0.22
CA LEU A 133 -5.65 -19.30 0.71
C LEU A 133 -5.59 -19.82 2.14
N VAL A 134 -5.22 -18.95 3.09
CA VAL A 134 -5.12 -19.30 4.51
C VAL A 134 -5.83 -18.25 5.34
N GLY A 135 -6.86 -18.64 6.08
CA GLY A 135 -7.60 -17.75 6.99
C GLY A 135 -7.08 -17.85 8.42
N LEU A 136 -6.67 -16.72 8.99
CA LEU A 136 -6.13 -16.63 10.34
C LEU A 136 -7.01 -15.80 11.30
N ASP A 137 -8.22 -15.38 10.90
CA ASP A 137 -9.11 -14.59 11.78
C ASP A 137 -9.81 -15.48 12.82
N VAL A 138 -9.06 -15.85 13.87
CA VAL A 138 -9.54 -16.69 14.96
C VAL A 138 -10.56 -16.00 15.88
N HIS A 139 -10.68 -14.67 15.78
CA HIS A 139 -11.59 -13.86 16.58
C HIS A 139 -13.01 -13.86 15.99
N ARG A 140 -13.10 -14.09 14.67
CA ARG A 140 -14.37 -14.12 13.92
C ARG A 140 -14.45 -15.37 13.04
N PRO A 141 -14.97 -16.49 13.58
CA PRO A 141 -15.11 -17.73 12.82
C PRO A 141 -15.85 -17.55 11.48
N ALA A 142 -16.87 -16.71 11.45
CA ALA A 142 -17.61 -16.37 10.24
C ALA A 142 -16.72 -15.71 9.15
N ALA A 143 -15.66 -14.99 9.51
CA ALA A 143 -14.73 -14.43 8.54
C ALA A 143 -13.89 -15.53 7.87
N MET A 144 -13.44 -16.53 8.59
CA MET A 144 -12.77 -17.71 8.02
C MET A 144 -13.71 -18.49 7.08
N GLU A 145 -14.97 -18.67 7.48
CA GLU A 145 -15.98 -19.31 6.64
C GLU A 145 -16.23 -18.51 5.37
N GLN A 146 -16.32 -17.18 5.47
CA GLN A 146 -16.45 -16.28 4.32
C GLN A 146 -15.28 -16.45 3.33
N LEU A 147 -14.04 -16.50 3.82
CA LEU A 147 -12.87 -16.77 2.98
C LEU A 147 -13.00 -18.12 2.27
N SER A 148 -13.47 -19.15 2.99
CA SER A 148 -13.70 -20.48 2.42
C SER A 148 -14.77 -20.49 1.33
N VAL A 149 -15.84 -19.71 1.49
CA VAL A 149 -16.89 -19.56 0.46
C VAL A 149 -16.31 -18.88 -0.78
N LEU A 150 -15.62 -17.75 -0.62
CA LEU A 150 -14.97 -17.04 -1.73
C LEU A 150 -13.95 -17.93 -2.45
N ALA A 151 -13.17 -18.71 -1.71
CA ALA A 151 -12.20 -19.66 -2.28
C ALA A 151 -12.89 -20.72 -3.16
N LYS A 152 -14.02 -21.26 -2.70
CA LYS A 152 -14.82 -22.23 -3.48
C LYS A 152 -15.37 -21.62 -4.76
N GLU A 153 -15.89 -20.39 -4.70
CA GLU A 153 -16.43 -19.70 -5.89
C GLU A 153 -15.38 -19.49 -6.98
N ILE A 154 -14.12 -19.30 -6.60
CA ILE A 154 -13.01 -19.12 -7.56
C ILE A 154 -12.22 -20.40 -7.83
N ASN A 155 -12.64 -21.55 -7.28
CA ASN A 155 -11.99 -22.85 -7.38
C ASN A 155 -10.51 -22.82 -6.92
N ILE A 156 -10.26 -22.28 -5.72
CA ILE A 156 -8.95 -22.24 -5.09
C ILE A 156 -9.00 -22.95 -3.74
N PRO A 157 -8.01 -23.79 -3.40
CA PRO A 157 -7.89 -24.40 -2.08
C PRO A 157 -7.76 -23.36 -0.97
N CYS A 158 -8.44 -23.64 0.15
CA CYS A 158 -8.42 -22.79 1.32
C CYS A 158 -8.17 -23.62 2.58
N HIS A 159 -7.26 -23.17 3.43
CA HIS A 159 -7.04 -23.75 4.75
C HIS A 159 -7.53 -22.82 5.85
N ILE A 160 -8.49 -23.30 6.64
CA ILE A 160 -9.01 -22.64 7.84
C ILE A 160 -9.08 -23.68 8.97
N ASP A 161 -9.00 -23.22 10.23
CA ASP A 161 -9.23 -24.06 11.41
C ASP A 161 -9.98 -23.23 12.47
N THR A 162 -11.30 -23.34 12.48
CA THR A 162 -12.18 -22.57 13.36
C THR A 162 -12.10 -23.01 14.84
N LYS A 163 -11.46 -24.16 15.12
CA LYS A 163 -11.26 -24.68 16.49
C LYS A 163 -9.95 -24.18 17.11
N GLU A 164 -8.94 -23.93 16.30
CA GLU A 164 -7.66 -23.41 16.76
C GLU A 164 -7.77 -21.92 17.10
N LYS A 165 -7.26 -21.51 18.27
CA LYS A 165 -7.30 -20.13 18.76
C LYS A 165 -5.99 -19.36 18.53
N LYS A 166 -4.98 -20.02 17.97
CA LYS A 166 -3.65 -19.44 17.78
C LYS A 166 -3.34 -19.35 16.28
N PRO A 167 -3.41 -18.14 15.66
CA PRO A 167 -3.21 -17.96 14.21
C PRO A 167 -1.91 -18.58 13.69
N TYR A 168 -0.81 -18.43 14.44
CA TYR A 168 0.47 -18.99 14.05
C TYR A 168 0.48 -20.52 13.95
N LYS A 169 -0.39 -21.23 14.70
CA LYS A 169 -0.52 -22.68 14.56
C LYS A 169 -1.28 -23.08 13.30
N ILE A 170 -2.31 -22.30 12.93
CA ILE A 170 -3.03 -22.48 11.67
C ILE A 170 -2.07 -22.32 10.52
N LEU A 171 -1.26 -21.23 10.54
CA LEU A 171 -0.24 -20.99 9.52
C LEU A 171 0.77 -22.15 9.44
N LYS A 172 1.27 -22.68 10.55
CA LYS A 172 2.19 -23.83 10.54
C LYS A 172 1.58 -25.06 9.85
N LYS A 173 0.30 -25.36 10.12
CA LYS A 173 -0.41 -26.46 9.44
C LYS A 173 -0.55 -26.18 7.94
N ALA A 174 -0.92 -24.96 7.59
CA ALA A 174 -1.04 -24.53 6.17
C ALA A 174 0.28 -24.69 5.42
N LEU A 175 1.41 -24.30 6.03
CA LEU A 175 2.75 -24.46 5.45
C LEU A 175 3.11 -25.93 5.21
N ALA A 176 2.76 -26.81 6.13
CA ALA A 176 2.97 -28.26 5.96
C ALA A 176 2.12 -28.81 4.79
N ILE A 177 0.86 -28.38 4.68
CA ILE A 177 -0.02 -28.72 3.56
C ILE A 177 0.57 -28.15 2.25
N ALA A 178 0.99 -26.89 2.24
CA ALA A 178 1.55 -26.25 1.05
C ALA A 178 2.79 -26.99 0.54
N LYS A 179 3.67 -27.42 1.43
CA LYS A 179 4.85 -28.22 1.07
C LYS A 179 4.46 -29.59 0.49
N LYS A 180 3.52 -30.29 1.13
CA LYS A 180 3.05 -31.60 0.68
C LYS A 180 2.36 -31.57 -0.68
N GLU A 181 1.48 -30.57 -0.86
CA GLU A 181 0.65 -30.40 -2.05
C GLU A 181 1.32 -29.50 -3.11
N GLN A 182 2.56 -29.05 -2.86
CA GLN A 182 3.34 -28.22 -3.78
C GLN A 182 2.67 -26.87 -4.18
N TYR A 183 2.00 -26.20 -3.23
CA TYR A 183 1.56 -24.82 -3.42
C TYR A 183 2.77 -23.89 -3.38
N ASN A 184 2.87 -23.00 -4.35
CA ASN A 184 3.99 -22.06 -4.46
C ASN A 184 3.60 -20.59 -4.30
N LEU A 185 2.32 -20.30 -4.01
CA LEU A 185 1.83 -19.01 -3.55
C LEU A 185 0.85 -19.23 -2.39
N ILE A 186 1.18 -18.71 -1.23
CA ILE A 186 0.33 -18.76 -0.04
C ILE A 186 -0.11 -17.32 0.27
N LEU A 187 -1.42 -17.07 0.18
CA LEU A 187 -2.03 -15.79 0.54
C LEU A 187 -2.69 -15.93 1.91
N VAL A 188 -2.19 -15.17 2.87
CA VAL A 188 -2.58 -15.28 4.27
C VAL A 188 -3.46 -14.10 4.66
N ASP A 189 -4.74 -14.37 4.92
CA ASP A 189 -5.72 -13.39 5.39
C ASP A 189 -5.73 -13.35 6.92
N THR A 190 -5.34 -12.22 7.51
CA THR A 190 -5.27 -12.06 8.97
C THR A 190 -6.52 -11.41 9.54
N ALA A 191 -6.70 -11.53 10.85
CA ALA A 191 -7.71 -10.78 11.57
C ALA A 191 -7.53 -9.26 11.37
N GLY A 192 -8.64 -8.54 11.38
CA GLY A 192 -8.65 -7.09 11.49
C GLY A 192 -9.37 -6.68 12.77
N ARG A 193 -8.82 -5.72 13.49
CA ARG A 193 -9.48 -5.07 14.62
C ARG A 193 -9.90 -3.65 14.26
N LEU A 194 -10.82 -3.07 15.02
CA LEU A 194 -11.28 -1.70 14.80
C LEU A 194 -10.17 -0.68 15.05
N GLU A 195 -9.31 -0.97 16.01
CA GLU A 195 -8.19 -0.14 16.42
C GLU A 195 -6.91 -0.97 16.49
N ILE A 196 -5.78 -0.27 16.41
CA ILE A 196 -4.47 -0.87 16.57
C ILE A 196 -4.19 -0.96 18.07
N ASP A 197 -4.18 -2.16 18.59
CA ASP A 197 -3.81 -2.44 19.98
C ASP A 197 -2.56 -3.32 20.07
N GLU A 198 -1.98 -3.39 21.27
CA GLU A 198 -0.77 -4.17 21.53
C GLU A 198 -0.99 -5.68 21.30
N GLU A 199 -2.17 -6.18 21.63
CA GLU A 199 -2.51 -7.61 21.46
C GLU A 199 -2.53 -8.00 20.00
N MET A 200 -3.12 -7.17 19.13
CA MET A 200 -3.11 -7.37 17.67
C MET A 200 -1.68 -7.40 17.13
N MET A 201 -0.85 -6.44 17.57
CA MET A 201 0.53 -6.38 17.11
C MET A 201 1.37 -7.57 17.58
N LEU A 202 1.17 -8.03 18.80
CA LEU A 202 1.81 -9.25 19.31
C LEU A 202 1.39 -10.50 18.53
N GLU A 203 0.11 -10.60 18.19
CA GLU A 203 -0.42 -11.72 17.39
C GLU A 203 0.21 -11.72 15.99
N LEU A 204 0.21 -10.58 15.31
CA LEU A 204 0.81 -10.43 13.97
C LEU A 204 2.32 -10.69 13.99
N ARG A 205 3.06 -10.22 15.00
CA ARG A 205 4.50 -10.51 15.15
C ARG A 205 4.73 -12.04 15.28
N ARG A 206 3.88 -12.75 16.02
CA ARG A 206 3.98 -14.22 16.12
C ARG A 206 3.72 -14.90 14.78
N VAL A 207 2.78 -14.39 14.00
CA VAL A 207 2.49 -14.90 12.65
C VAL A 207 3.69 -14.66 11.74
N VAL A 208 4.21 -13.43 11.69
CA VAL A 208 5.39 -13.06 10.86
C VAL A 208 6.61 -13.90 11.24
N ASN A 209 6.85 -14.11 12.53
CA ASN A 209 8.00 -14.90 13.04
C ASN A 209 7.82 -16.43 12.88
N THR A 210 6.67 -16.89 12.39
CA THR A 210 6.41 -18.33 12.19
C THR A 210 7.15 -18.87 10.96
N THR A 211 7.37 -18.04 9.98
CA THR A 211 8.01 -18.40 8.71
C THR A 211 8.69 -17.16 8.10
N ASN A 212 9.51 -17.39 7.07
CA ASN A 212 10.02 -16.27 6.27
C ASN A 212 8.89 -15.76 5.35
N VAL A 213 8.17 -14.73 5.79
CA VAL A 213 7.15 -14.05 4.97
C VAL A 213 7.87 -13.29 3.85
N THR A 214 7.49 -13.59 2.60
CA THR A 214 8.09 -12.95 1.42
C THR A 214 7.65 -11.51 1.28
N GLU A 215 6.37 -11.24 1.58
CA GLU A 215 5.79 -9.92 1.42
C GLU A 215 4.68 -9.66 2.45
N LYS A 216 4.69 -8.47 3.02
CA LYS A 216 3.74 -7.98 4.01
C LYS A 216 2.97 -6.80 3.43
N LEU A 217 1.69 -7.01 3.10
CA LEU A 217 0.82 -6.04 2.46
C LEU A 217 -0.19 -5.46 3.44
N LEU A 218 -0.15 -4.15 3.62
CA LEU A 218 -1.18 -3.41 4.34
C LEU A 218 -2.36 -3.16 3.41
N VAL A 219 -3.53 -3.67 3.78
CA VAL A 219 -4.78 -3.39 3.08
C VAL A 219 -5.51 -2.26 3.79
N VAL A 220 -5.76 -1.17 3.06
CA VAL A 220 -6.40 0.04 3.58
C VAL A 220 -7.68 0.38 2.82
N ASP A 221 -8.60 1.03 3.50
CA ASP A 221 -9.78 1.59 2.86
C ASP A 221 -9.42 2.95 2.23
N SER A 222 -9.66 3.11 0.94
CA SER A 222 -9.40 4.35 0.21
C SER A 222 -10.20 5.56 0.71
N THR A 223 -11.24 5.33 1.52
CA THR A 223 -12.06 6.38 2.12
C THR A 223 -11.54 6.85 3.48
N ALA A 224 -10.54 6.18 4.04
CA ALA A 224 -10.03 6.48 5.37
C ALA A 224 -9.20 7.78 5.48
N GLY A 225 -8.86 8.42 4.34
CA GLY A 225 -8.18 9.73 4.32
C GLY A 225 -6.85 9.73 5.07
N GLN A 226 -6.59 10.80 5.85
CA GLN A 226 -5.31 10.99 6.58
C GLN A 226 -5.01 9.91 7.62
N SER A 227 -6.03 9.26 8.17
CA SER A 227 -5.83 8.21 9.18
C SER A 227 -5.04 7.00 8.65
N VAL A 228 -5.03 6.79 7.33
CA VAL A 228 -4.22 5.73 6.68
C VAL A 228 -2.74 5.91 6.97
N TYR A 229 -2.25 7.16 7.03
CA TYR A 229 -0.85 7.44 7.31
C TYR A 229 -0.43 6.97 8.72
N ASP A 230 -1.22 7.29 9.73
CA ASP A 230 -0.95 6.88 11.11
C ASP A 230 -1.04 5.37 11.28
N VAL A 231 -2.02 4.75 10.63
CA VAL A 231 -2.17 3.30 10.56
C VAL A 231 -0.93 2.66 9.92
N ALA A 232 -0.50 3.14 8.75
CA ALA A 232 0.67 2.64 8.06
C ALA A 232 1.94 2.81 8.90
N LYS A 233 2.14 3.97 9.53
CA LYS A 233 3.28 4.24 10.41
C LYS A 233 3.34 3.30 11.60
N SER A 234 2.18 3.01 12.22
CA SER A 234 2.09 2.05 13.32
C SER A 234 2.43 0.62 12.89
N PHE A 235 1.87 0.13 11.78
CA PHE A 235 2.22 -1.19 11.27
C PHE A 235 3.68 -1.27 10.83
N GLN A 236 4.20 -0.23 10.16
CA GLN A 236 5.60 -0.18 9.73
C GLN A 236 6.57 -0.32 10.90
N SER A 237 6.33 0.39 11.99
CA SER A 237 7.20 0.34 13.18
C SER A 237 7.11 -0.99 13.94
N ASN A 238 5.99 -1.71 13.85
CA ASN A 238 5.75 -2.91 14.62
C ASN A 238 6.12 -4.22 13.89
N ILE A 239 5.79 -4.34 12.60
CA ILE A 239 5.97 -5.57 11.82
C ILE A 239 6.65 -5.35 10.47
N GLY A 240 6.82 -4.09 10.06
CA GLY A 240 7.27 -3.71 8.73
C GLY A 240 6.17 -3.86 7.67
N ILE A 241 6.22 -3.03 6.65
CA ILE A 241 5.33 -3.07 5.48
C ILE A 241 6.22 -3.14 4.24
N ASP A 242 5.90 -4.03 3.30
CA ASP A 242 6.59 -4.13 2.02
C ASP A 242 5.78 -3.47 0.89
N GLY A 243 4.46 -3.29 1.10
CA GLY A 243 3.56 -2.63 0.16
C GLY A 243 2.18 -2.35 0.75
N GLY A 244 1.34 -1.62 -0.01
CA GLY A 244 -0.05 -1.30 0.35
C GLY A 244 -1.02 -1.59 -0.80
N ILE A 245 -2.26 -1.88 -0.45
CA ILE A 245 -3.38 -2.10 -1.39
C ILE A 245 -4.59 -1.32 -0.90
#